data_932e704ec6b351232f26fcf14afddb08
#
_entry.id   932e704ec6b351232f26fcf14afddb08
#
_cell.length_a   1.000
_cell.length_b   1.000
_cell.length_c   1.000
_cell.angle_alpha   90.00
_cell.angle_beta   90.00
_cell.angle_gamma   90.00
#
_symmetry.space_group_name_H-M   'P 1'
#
loop_
_entity.id
_entity.type
_entity.pdbx_description
1 polymer ?
#
loop_
_entity_poly.entity_id
_entity_poly.type
_entity_poly.pdbx_seq_one_letter_code
_entity_poly.pdbx_strand_id
1 'polypeptide(L)'
;MSYDPFSALTFITGPAILTNACAILQNGATTRYSLAVTQWREFQASFAADEDRLSLLYVDPDRTLWLAERRIHLQLKALGLLNAGVALFGATSICGLIGVFLVQALYVPFAAVSLFMAAAGGAALTVMLAAIGALFIEGACGRDMVRLHHRLSTVARRRTPLPQTAKGRTA
;
A
#
# COMPACT_ATOMS: atom_id res chain seq x y z
N MET A 1 -41.71 18.92 -11.22
CA MET A 1 -40.61 18.11 -10.61
C MET A 1 -40.02 18.96 -9.51
N SER A 2 -40.24 18.63 -8.24
CA SER A 2 -39.65 19.36 -7.11
C SER A 2 -38.14 19.06 -7.13
N TYR A 3 -37.37 20.08 -7.34
CA TYR A 3 -35.91 20.03 -7.30
C TYR A 3 -35.50 19.82 -5.84
N ASP A 4 -34.99 18.66 -5.54
CA ASP A 4 -34.43 18.38 -4.23
C ASP A 4 -32.97 18.89 -4.20
N PRO A 5 -32.69 20.00 -3.47
CA PRO A 5 -31.36 20.60 -3.43
C PRO A 5 -30.31 19.66 -2.81
N PHE A 6 -30.74 18.64 -2.08
CA PHE A 6 -29.87 17.64 -1.46
C PHE A 6 -29.32 16.63 -2.47
N SER A 7 -29.97 16.44 -3.64
CA SER A 7 -29.48 15.53 -4.67
C SER A 7 -28.10 15.95 -5.21
N ALA A 8 -27.89 17.26 -5.40
CA ALA A 8 -26.60 17.80 -5.85
C ALA A 8 -25.48 17.60 -4.80
N LEU A 9 -25.81 17.73 -3.50
CA LEU A 9 -24.87 17.49 -2.42
C LEU A 9 -24.40 16.04 -2.38
N THR A 10 -25.27 15.09 -2.63
CA THR A 10 -24.96 13.66 -2.63
C THR A 10 -23.94 13.29 -3.70
N PHE A 11 -24.03 13.93 -4.88
CA PHE A 11 -23.06 13.69 -5.97
C PHE A 11 -21.63 14.17 -5.65
N ILE A 12 -21.50 15.20 -4.82
CA ILE A 12 -20.20 15.76 -4.45
C ILE A 12 -19.61 15.05 -3.24
N THR A 13 -20.46 14.67 -2.30
CA THR A 13 -20.03 14.08 -1.02
C THR A 13 -19.34 12.72 -1.22
N GLY A 14 -19.84 11.87 -2.12
CA GLY A 14 -19.26 10.57 -2.41
C GLY A 14 -17.79 10.63 -2.84
N PRO A 15 -17.47 11.32 -3.95
CA PRO A 15 -16.09 11.51 -4.40
C PRO A 15 -15.19 12.23 -3.38
N ALA A 16 -15.71 13.18 -2.61
CA ALA A 16 -14.94 13.88 -1.58
C ALA A 16 -14.53 12.96 -0.43
N ILE A 17 -15.43 12.09 0.04
CA ILE A 17 -15.13 11.08 1.07
C ILE A 17 -14.08 10.10 0.54
N LEU A 18 -14.21 9.63 -0.69
CA LEU A 18 -13.26 8.71 -1.31
C LEU A 18 -11.88 9.35 -1.52
N THR A 19 -11.83 10.64 -1.87
CA THR A 19 -10.57 11.41 -1.95
C THR A 19 -9.87 11.43 -0.59
N ASN A 20 -10.60 11.68 0.48
CA ASN A 20 -10.04 11.68 1.84
C ASN A 20 -9.56 10.28 2.26
N ALA A 21 -10.32 9.23 1.95
CA ALA A 21 -9.90 7.85 2.21
C ALA A 21 -8.61 7.49 1.45
N CYS A 22 -8.49 7.89 0.19
CA CYS A 22 -7.26 7.73 -0.59
C CYS A 22 -6.08 8.46 0.03
N ALA A 23 -6.26 9.69 0.52
CA ALA A 23 -5.19 10.47 1.15
C ALA A 23 -4.68 9.80 2.44
N ILE A 24 -5.57 9.22 3.26
CA ILE A 24 -5.19 8.46 4.45
C ILE A 24 -4.39 7.22 4.08
N LEU A 25 -4.83 6.45 3.07
CA LEU A 25 -4.12 5.28 2.58
C LEU A 25 -2.74 5.65 2.01
N GLN A 26 -2.65 6.78 1.31
CA GLN A 26 -1.41 7.29 0.74
C GLN A 26 -0.38 7.63 1.83
N ASN A 27 -0.79 8.30 2.91
CA ASN A 27 0.08 8.59 4.05
C ASN A 27 0.63 7.31 4.68
N GLY A 28 -0.22 6.31 4.89
CA GLY A 28 0.19 5.00 5.39
C GLY A 28 1.15 4.27 4.45
N ALA A 29 0.91 4.33 3.14
CA ALA A 29 1.76 3.72 2.12
C ALA A 29 3.12 4.42 2.02
N THR A 30 3.17 5.75 2.11
CA THR A 30 4.42 6.54 2.09
C THR A 30 5.33 6.20 3.27
N THR A 31 4.76 6.08 4.47
CA THR A 31 5.50 5.68 5.67
C THR A 31 6.10 4.28 5.53
N ARG A 32 5.32 3.33 5.01
CA ARG A 32 5.81 1.95 4.75
C ARG A 32 6.89 1.92 3.67
N TYR A 33 6.75 2.74 2.64
CA TYR A 33 7.74 2.86 1.57
C TYR A 33 9.08 3.36 2.10
N SER A 34 9.09 4.42 2.93
CA SER A 34 10.34 4.93 3.52
C SER A 34 11.04 3.89 4.37
N LEU A 35 10.30 3.12 5.18
CA LEU A 35 10.85 2.01 5.97
C LEU A 35 11.43 0.89 5.08
N ALA A 36 10.74 0.52 4.01
CA ALA A 36 11.20 -0.52 3.09
C ALA A 36 12.48 -0.10 2.35
N VAL A 37 12.59 1.17 1.93
CA VAL A 37 13.80 1.72 1.31
C VAL A 37 14.98 1.74 2.30
N THR A 38 14.74 2.11 3.56
CA THR A 38 15.77 2.09 4.60
C THR A 38 16.27 0.67 4.82
N GLN A 39 15.38 -0.31 4.98
CA GLN A 39 15.76 -1.72 5.11
C GLN A 39 16.57 -2.24 3.91
N TRP A 40 16.13 -1.90 2.70
CA TRP A 40 16.85 -2.30 1.50
C TRP A 40 18.25 -1.71 1.42
N ARG A 41 18.44 -0.43 1.80
CA ARG A 41 19.77 0.20 1.87
C ARG A 41 20.66 -0.46 2.92
N GLU A 42 20.11 -0.83 4.06
CA GLU A 42 20.83 -1.57 5.10
C GLU A 42 21.28 -2.94 4.59
N PHE A 43 20.44 -3.66 3.85
CA PHE A 43 20.81 -4.92 3.22
C PHE A 43 21.92 -4.74 2.19
N GLN A 44 21.83 -3.74 1.32
CA GLN A 44 22.88 -3.47 0.34
C GLN A 44 24.20 -3.08 1.00
N ALA A 45 24.17 -2.26 2.03
CA ALA A 45 25.37 -1.88 2.78
C ALA A 45 26.03 -3.10 3.46
N SER A 46 25.24 -4.01 4.01
CA SER A 46 25.73 -5.26 4.61
C SER A 46 26.35 -6.21 3.58
N PHE A 47 25.80 -6.28 2.37
CA PHE A 47 26.40 -7.04 1.26
C PHE A 47 27.72 -6.43 0.79
N ALA A 48 27.81 -5.10 0.70
CA ALA A 48 29.01 -4.41 0.25
C ALA A 48 30.17 -4.49 1.26
N ALA A 49 29.85 -4.65 2.55
CA ALA A 49 30.85 -4.75 3.62
C ALA A 49 31.43 -6.15 3.81
N ASP A 50 31.07 -7.14 2.95
CA ASP A 50 31.46 -8.56 3.07
C ASP A 50 31.19 -9.15 4.47
N GLU A 51 30.28 -8.53 5.20
CA GLU A 51 29.87 -8.99 6.51
C GLU A 51 28.92 -10.18 6.36
N ASP A 52 29.35 -11.33 6.84
CA ASP A 52 28.62 -12.61 6.91
C ASP A 52 27.34 -12.53 7.80
N ARG A 53 26.98 -11.33 8.26
CA ARG A 53 25.82 -11.06 9.13
C ARG A 53 24.50 -11.43 8.48
N LEU A 54 24.36 -11.24 7.18
CA LEU A 54 23.12 -11.58 6.46
C LEU A 54 22.96 -13.10 6.33
N SER A 55 24.05 -13.83 6.09
CA SER A 55 24.05 -15.29 6.06
C SER A 55 23.76 -15.89 7.43
N LEU A 56 24.09 -15.18 8.53
CA LEU A 56 23.76 -15.55 9.90
C LEU A 56 22.30 -15.27 10.28
N LEU A 57 21.69 -14.23 9.69
CA LEU A 57 20.33 -13.77 10.03
C LEU A 57 19.25 -14.38 9.14
N TYR A 58 19.56 -14.70 7.89
CA TYR A 58 18.61 -15.22 6.90
C TYR A 58 19.07 -16.52 6.31
N VAL A 59 18.13 -17.47 6.15
CA VAL A 59 18.39 -18.81 5.56
C VAL A 59 18.78 -18.70 4.09
N ASP A 60 18.26 -17.68 3.41
CA ASP A 60 18.47 -17.46 1.98
C ASP A 60 18.55 -15.95 1.75
N PRO A 61 19.78 -15.38 1.73
CA PRO A 61 19.99 -13.94 1.58
C PRO A 61 19.53 -13.42 0.23
N ASP A 62 19.72 -14.19 -0.87
CA ASP A 62 19.34 -13.78 -2.22
C ASP A 62 17.83 -13.67 -2.36
N ARG A 63 17.12 -14.64 -1.82
CA ARG A 63 15.64 -14.61 -1.81
C ARG A 63 15.10 -13.47 -0.96
N THR A 64 15.76 -13.15 0.15
CA THR A 64 15.37 -12.04 1.02
C THR A 64 15.56 -10.70 0.30
N LEU A 65 16.66 -10.51 -0.41
CA LEU A 65 16.93 -9.33 -1.22
C LEU A 65 15.89 -9.17 -2.33
N TRP A 66 15.59 -10.25 -3.06
CA TRP A 66 14.57 -10.24 -4.10
C TRP A 66 13.17 -9.88 -3.55
N LEU A 67 12.81 -10.40 -2.37
CA LEU A 67 11.55 -10.04 -1.71
C LEU A 67 11.51 -8.56 -1.30
N ALA A 68 12.63 -8.02 -0.80
CA ALA A 68 12.75 -6.62 -0.43
C ALA A 68 12.59 -5.70 -1.66
N GLU A 69 13.23 -6.01 -2.77
CA GLU A 69 13.13 -5.29 -4.03
C GLU A 69 11.69 -5.34 -4.60
N ARG A 70 11.11 -6.53 -4.63
CA ARG A 70 9.71 -6.72 -5.06
C ARG A 70 8.74 -5.91 -4.21
N ARG A 71 8.98 -5.84 -2.90
CA ARG A 71 8.18 -5.07 -1.97
C ARG A 71 8.22 -3.58 -2.29
N ILE A 72 9.40 -3.01 -2.55
CA ILE A 72 9.58 -1.62 -2.95
C ILE A 72 8.82 -1.32 -4.26
N HIS A 73 8.92 -2.20 -5.25
CA HIS A 73 8.22 -2.05 -6.53
C HIS A 73 6.69 -2.07 -6.37
N LEU A 74 6.16 -2.96 -5.53
CA LEU A 74 4.73 -3.02 -5.25
C LEU A 74 4.24 -1.76 -4.53
N GLN A 75 5.02 -1.22 -3.60
CA GLN A 75 4.68 0.01 -2.89
C GLN A 75 4.71 1.23 -3.82
N LEU A 76 5.71 1.34 -4.72
CA LEU A 76 5.75 2.40 -5.74
C LEU A 76 4.54 2.34 -6.67
N LYS A 77 4.16 1.14 -7.13
CA LYS A 77 2.95 0.96 -7.94
C LYS A 77 1.69 1.35 -7.17
N ALA A 78 1.57 0.93 -5.91
CA ALA A 78 0.43 1.27 -5.08
C ALA A 78 0.32 2.79 -4.85
N LEU A 79 1.43 3.47 -4.55
CA LEU A 79 1.48 4.93 -4.41
C LEU A 79 1.08 5.65 -5.70
N GLY A 80 1.59 5.19 -6.86
CA GLY A 80 1.20 5.73 -8.17
C GLY A 80 -0.30 5.57 -8.43
N LEU A 81 -0.86 4.41 -8.14
CA LEU A 81 -2.30 4.15 -8.28
C LEU A 81 -3.14 4.97 -7.30
N LEU A 82 -2.70 5.15 -6.05
CA LEU A 82 -3.37 6.00 -5.07
C LEU A 82 -3.38 7.46 -5.52
N ASN A 83 -2.26 7.98 -6.03
CA ASN A 83 -2.17 9.33 -6.60
C ASN A 83 -3.14 9.50 -7.78
N ALA A 84 -3.18 8.53 -8.70
CA ALA A 84 -4.11 8.54 -9.81
C ALA A 84 -5.57 8.48 -9.33
N GLY A 85 -5.88 7.69 -8.31
CA GLY A 85 -7.19 7.62 -7.67
C GLY A 85 -7.62 8.96 -7.08
N VAL A 86 -6.75 9.63 -6.32
CA VAL A 86 -7.01 10.96 -5.76
C VAL A 86 -7.29 11.98 -6.88
N ALA A 87 -6.46 11.98 -7.93
CA ALA A 87 -6.63 12.90 -9.07
C ALA A 87 -7.95 12.65 -9.79
N LEU A 88 -8.32 11.38 -10.03
CA LEU A 88 -9.57 11.00 -10.69
C LEU A 88 -10.80 11.38 -9.83
N PHE A 89 -10.80 11.11 -8.54
CA PHE A 89 -11.90 11.51 -7.65
C PHE A 89 -12.02 13.03 -7.53
N GLY A 90 -10.89 13.74 -7.43
CA GLY A 90 -10.87 15.21 -7.43
C GLY A 90 -11.42 15.77 -8.73
N ALA A 91 -10.97 15.27 -9.88
CA ALA A 91 -11.49 15.66 -11.18
C ALA A 91 -12.98 15.35 -11.33
N THR A 92 -13.43 14.18 -10.88
CA THR A 92 -14.86 13.80 -10.88
C THR A 92 -15.69 14.77 -10.04
N SER A 93 -15.19 15.18 -8.87
CA SER A 93 -15.89 16.19 -8.01
C SER A 93 -16.01 17.53 -8.71
N ILE A 94 -14.95 18.01 -9.35
CA ILE A 94 -14.95 19.27 -10.09
C ILE A 94 -15.91 19.19 -11.30
N CYS A 95 -15.81 18.09 -12.07
CA CYS A 95 -16.73 17.86 -13.21
C CYS A 95 -18.19 17.76 -12.77
N GLY A 96 -18.44 17.20 -11.57
CA GLY A 96 -19.78 17.15 -10.98
C GLY A 96 -20.34 18.54 -10.71
N LEU A 97 -19.55 19.43 -10.12
CA LEU A 97 -19.94 20.83 -9.88
C LEU A 97 -20.24 21.55 -11.18
N ILE A 98 -19.33 21.43 -12.17
CA ILE A 98 -19.53 22.04 -13.51
C ILE A 98 -20.76 21.43 -14.18
N GLY A 99 -20.94 20.11 -14.09
CA GLY A 99 -22.08 19.40 -14.68
C GLY A 99 -23.42 19.87 -14.13
N VAL A 100 -23.55 20.09 -12.83
CA VAL A 100 -24.76 20.67 -12.22
C VAL A 100 -25.05 22.06 -12.78
N PHE A 101 -24.03 22.91 -12.90
CA PHE A 101 -24.15 24.22 -13.47
C PHE A 101 -24.59 24.19 -14.95
N LEU A 102 -23.99 23.30 -15.75
CA LEU A 102 -24.32 23.12 -17.17
C LEU A 102 -25.76 22.63 -17.38
N VAL A 103 -26.24 21.71 -16.55
CA VAL A 103 -27.64 21.25 -16.60
C VAL A 103 -28.62 22.42 -16.34
N GLN A 104 -28.27 23.29 -15.40
CA GLN A 104 -29.13 24.45 -15.06
C GLN A 104 -29.07 25.57 -16.10
N ALA A 105 -27.87 25.90 -16.61
CA ALA A 105 -27.65 27.06 -17.46
C ALA A 105 -27.80 26.76 -18.96
N LEU A 106 -27.45 25.59 -19.45
CA LEU A 106 -27.32 25.27 -20.87
C LEU A 106 -28.24 24.14 -21.35
N TYR A 107 -29.21 23.68 -20.55
CA TYR A 107 -30.17 22.64 -20.90
C TYR A 107 -29.53 21.30 -21.31
N VAL A 108 -28.33 21.01 -20.82
CA VAL A 108 -27.68 19.69 -21.05
C VAL A 108 -28.51 18.59 -20.38
N PRO A 109 -28.79 17.46 -21.04
CA PRO A 109 -29.59 16.40 -20.45
C PRO A 109 -28.90 15.84 -19.23
N PHE A 110 -29.59 15.78 -18.11
CA PHE A 110 -29.10 15.22 -16.83
C PHE A 110 -28.51 13.82 -16.98
N ALA A 111 -29.12 12.99 -17.86
CA ALA A 111 -28.65 11.63 -18.14
C ALA A 111 -27.20 11.56 -18.67
N ALA A 112 -26.80 12.50 -19.50
CA ALA A 112 -25.44 12.54 -20.04
C ALA A 112 -24.40 12.86 -18.94
N VAL A 113 -24.72 13.83 -18.07
CA VAL A 113 -23.83 14.19 -16.95
C VAL A 113 -23.74 13.04 -15.95
N SER A 114 -24.87 12.41 -15.60
CA SER A 114 -24.88 11.29 -14.64
C SER A 114 -24.12 10.07 -15.18
N LEU A 115 -24.24 9.74 -16.46
CA LEU A 115 -23.50 8.65 -17.08
C LEU A 115 -21.98 8.93 -17.06
N PHE A 116 -21.58 10.14 -17.41
CA PHE A 116 -20.17 10.53 -17.35
C PHE A 116 -19.60 10.42 -15.94
N MET A 117 -20.34 10.93 -14.95
CA MET A 117 -19.95 10.86 -13.54
C MET A 117 -19.85 9.42 -13.04
N ALA A 118 -20.79 8.57 -13.42
CA ALA A 118 -20.78 7.15 -13.06
C ALA A 118 -19.57 6.42 -13.69
N ALA A 119 -19.25 6.71 -14.95
CA ALA A 119 -18.09 6.14 -15.63
C ALA A 119 -16.76 6.60 -15.01
N ALA A 120 -16.61 7.91 -14.78
CA ALA A 120 -15.41 8.49 -14.18
C ALA A 120 -15.21 8.02 -12.73
N GLY A 121 -16.26 8.02 -11.93
CA GLY A 121 -16.24 7.50 -10.55
C GLY A 121 -15.95 6.01 -10.49
N GLY A 122 -16.52 5.21 -11.41
CA GLY A 122 -16.25 3.79 -11.55
C GLY A 122 -14.79 3.51 -11.92
N ALA A 123 -14.22 4.28 -12.86
CA ALA A 123 -12.81 4.19 -13.21
C ALA A 123 -11.90 4.52 -12.01
N ALA A 124 -12.19 5.60 -11.29
CA ALA A 124 -11.45 5.99 -10.09
C ALA A 124 -11.51 4.90 -9.00
N LEU A 125 -12.68 4.29 -8.77
CA LEU A 125 -12.86 3.19 -7.83
C LEU A 125 -12.05 1.95 -8.24
N THR A 126 -12.01 1.62 -9.51
CA THR A 126 -11.23 0.49 -10.05
C THR A 126 -9.74 0.70 -9.79
N VAL A 127 -9.22 1.91 -10.04
CA VAL A 127 -7.82 2.27 -9.75
C VAL A 127 -7.52 2.17 -8.25
N MET A 128 -8.42 2.61 -7.40
CA MET A 128 -8.29 2.50 -5.94
C MET A 128 -8.26 1.03 -5.48
N LEU A 129 -9.14 0.18 -6.01
CA LEU A 129 -9.14 -1.24 -5.68
C LEU A 129 -7.85 -1.94 -6.12
N ALA A 130 -7.32 -1.57 -7.30
CA ALA A 130 -6.03 -2.07 -7.77
C ALA A 130 -4.88 -1.64 -6.84
N ALA A 131 -4.90 -0.41 -6.32
CA ALA A 131 -3.92 0.07 -5.33
C ALA A 131 -3.98 -0.73 -4.02
N ILE A 132 -5.19 -0.97 -3.50
CA ILE A 132 -5.41 -1.78 -2.30
C ILE A 132 -4.91 -3.21 -2.51
N GLY A 133 -5.20 -3.80 -3.68
CA GLY A 133 -4.68 -5.12 -4.07
C GLY A 133 -3.15 -5.18 -4.06
N ALA A 134 -2.49 -4.16 -4.61
CA ALA A 134 -1.02 -4.07 -4.59
C ALA A 134 -0.46 -3.99 -3.16
N LEU A 135 -1.09 -3.20 -2.27
CA LEU A 135 -0.71 -3.11 -0.85
C LEU A 135 -0.94 -4.44 -0.11
N PHE A 136 -2.00 -5.17 -0.46
CA PHE A 136 -2.27 -6.48 0.14
C PHE A 136 -1.20 -7.51 -0.24
N ILE A 137 -0.80 -7.54 -1.53
CA ILE A 137 0.27 -8.42 -2.02
C ILE A 137 1.61 -8.03 -1.37
N GLU A 138 1.90 -6.73 -1.23
CA GLU A 138 3.08 -6.23 -0.52
C GLU A 138 3.12 -6.75 0.92
N GLY A 139 2.01 -6.67 1.64
CA GLY A 139 1.89 -7.18 3.01
C GLY A 139 2.11 -8.70 3.10
N ALA A 140 1.74 -9.47 2.07
CA ALA A 140 2.03 -10.90 1.98
C ALA A 140 3.55 -11.16 1.83
N CYS A 141 4.23 -10.41 0.96
CA CYS A 141 5.68 -10.49 0.81
C CYS A 141 6.41 -10.16 2.13
N GLY A 142 5.93 -9.15 2.87
CA GLY A 142 6.47 -8.80 4.19
C GLY A 142 6.36 -9.95 5.22
N ARG A 143 5.23 -10.64 5.24
CA ARG A 143 5.04 -11.83 6.12
C ARG A 143 5.99 -12.96 5.76
N ASP A 144 6.23 -13.22 4.49
CA ASP A 144 7.15 -14.27 4.04
C ASP A 144 8.60 -13.95 4.45
N MET A 145 8.98 -12.68 4.37
CA MET A 145 10.30 -12.22 4.81
C MET A 145 10.51 -12.42 6.33
N VAL A 146 9.49 -12.12 7.15
CA VAL A 146 9.53 -12.39 8.60
C VAL A 146 9.62 -13.89 8.91
N ARG A 147 8.93 -14.73 8.14
CA ARG A 147 9.02 -16.20 8.29
C ARG A 147 10.42 -16.75 7.98
N LEU A 148 11.11 -16.19 7.00
CA LEU A 148 12.49 -16.55 6.67
C LEU A 148 13.45 -16.19 7.83
N HIS A 149 13.25 -15.06 8.47
CA HIS A 149 14.02 -14.63 9.65
C HIS A 149 13.74 -15.52 10.87
N HIS A 150 12.50 -15.88 11.14
CA HIS A 150 12.10 -16.68 12.31
C HIS A 150 12.60 -18.14 12.23
N ARG A 151 12.73 -18.71 11.03
CA ARG A 151 13.29 -20.07 10.86
C ARG A 151 14.74 -20.17 11.31
N LEU A 152 15.53 -19.10 11.15
CA LEU A 152 16.91 -19.07 11.63
C LEU A 152 17.02 -19.06 13.15
N SER A 153 16.16 -18.30 13.84
CA SER A 153 16.18 -18.25 15.31
C SER A 153 15.89 -19.61 15.93
N THR A 154 15.04 -20.42 15.31
CA THR A 154 14.73 -21.78 15.77
C THR A 154 15.84 -22.78 15.45
N VAL A 155 16.52 -22.65 14.32
CA VAL A 155 17.66 -23.50 13.94
C VAL A 155 18.89 -23.15 14.78
N ALA A 156 19.18 -21.87 15.02
CA ALA A 156 20.26 -21.43 15.88
C ALA A 156 20.06 -21.92 17.32
N ARG A 157 18.83 -21.85 17.84
CA ARG A 157 18.49 -22.35 19.18
C ARG A 157 18.66 -23.87 19.33
N ARG A 158 18.48 -24.64 18.26
CA ARG A 158 18.75 -26.10 18.26
C ARG A 158 20.22 -26.43 18.15
N ARG A 159 21.07 -25.54 17.60
CA ARG A 159 22.51 -25.76 17.44
C ARG A 159 23.34 -25.33 18.64
N THR A 160 22.83 -24.57 19.58
CA THR A 160 23.48 -24.25 20.83
C THR A 160 23.06 -25.31 21.87
N PRO A 161 23.87 -26.36 22.13
CA PRO A 161 23.63 -27.28 23.24
C PRO A 161 23.69 -26.41 24.51
N LEU A 162 22.67 -26.51 25.35
CA LEU A 162 22.71 -25.89 26.69
C LEU A 162 24.02 -26.32 27.36
N PRO A 163 24.82 -25.39 27.91
CA PRO A 163 25.98 -25.78 28.69
C PRO A 163 25.46 -26.69 29.81
N GLN A 164 25.92 -27.94 29.75
CA GLN A 164 25.68 -28.87 30.83
C GLN A 164 26.24 -28.19 32.08
N THR A 165 25.36 -27.68 32.92
CA THR A 165 25.71 -27.26 34.28
C THR A 165 26.42 -28.43 34.89
N ALA A 166 27.73 -28.29 35.10
CA ALA A 166 28.55 -29.23 35.85
C ALA A 166 27.96 -29.35 37.25
N LYS A 167 27.06 -30.34 37.39
CA LYS A 167 26.50 -30.73 38.66
C LYS A 167 27.49 -31.65 39.29
N GLY A 168 28.07 -31.23 40.38
CA GLY A 168 28.66 -32.15 41.35
C GLY A 168 30.16 -32.26 41.37
N ARG A 169 30.79 -31.43 42.19
CA ARG A 169 31.97 -31.88 42.93
C ARG A 169 31.87 -31.30 44.33
N THR A 170 31.06 -31.97 45.15
CA THR A 170 31.23 -31.96 46.60
C THR A 170 31.88 -33.26 46.96
N ALA A 171 33.11 -33.23 47.45
CA ALA A 171 33.74 -34.18 48.36
C ALA A 171 34.54 -33.40 49.38
#